data_174aed671402e85c1f871311072afa36
#
_entry.id   174aed671402e85c1f871311072afa36
#
_cell.length_a   1.000
_cell.length_b   1.000
_cell.length_c   1.000
_cell.angle_alpha   90.00
_cell.angle_beta   90.00
_cell.angle_gamma   90.00
#
_symmetry.space_group_name_H-M   'P 1'
#
loop_
_entity.id
_entity.type
_entity.pdbx_description
1 polymer ?
#
loop_
_entity_poly.entity_id
_entity_poly.type
_entity_poly.pdbx_seq_one_letter_code
_entity_poly.pdbx_strand_id
1 'polypeptide(L)'
;MGKLKIPVGEHGYVLLKDWMGTDLSPVNDAKVSFDKESTELGDREKRLIKYLADHQHTSPFRHSVLKFEVYAPLMVARQWWKHIIGSEHGEGFDRLTAWNESSRRYITEEPTFLIPKPDAWRSVPENRKQGSGDPVAVEVGEKYTEALQKHIAESLRLYEVAMADNICPEQARLFLPAYALYVRWVWTGSLQAVAHFLNLRLAEDAQKEIRDYAQAVEKLAREKFPVALEALLNA
;
A
#
# COMPACT_ATOMS: atom_id res chain seq x y z
N MET A 1 4.06 -23.62 1.04
CA MET A 1 4.78 -22.35 1.24
C MET A 1 3.95 -21.46 2.15
N GLY A 2 4.48 -21.03 3.30
CA GLY A 2 3.75 -20.13 4.20
C GLY A 2 3.50 -18.78 3.52
N LYS A 3 2.30 -18.22 3.69
CA LYS A 3 1.97 -16.89 3.17
C LYS A 3 2.83 -15.85 3.88
N LEU A 4 3.60 -15.07 3.12
CA LEU A 4 4.43 -13.99 3.65
C LEU A 4 3.52 -12.81 4.06
N LYS A 5 3.34 -12.60 5.36
CA LYS A 5 2.49 -11.56 5.95
C LYS A 5 3.30 -10.71 6.92
N ILE A 6 3.23 -9.40 6.75
CA ILE A 6 3.86 -8.42 7.63
C ILE A 6 2.77 -7.61 8.33
N PRO A 7 2.72 -7.61 9.67
CA PRO A 7 1.80 -6.77 10.43
C PRO A 7 2.21 -5.29 10.32
N VAL A 8 1.23 -4.39 10.32
CA VAL A 8 1.43 -2.94 10.31
C VAL A 8 0.50 -2.30 11.35
N GLY A 9 1.08 -1.64 12.34
CA GLY A 9 0.33 -1.12 13.48
C GLY A 9 -0.34 -2.23 14.28
N GLU A 10 -1.45 -1.91 14.93
CA GLU A 10 -2.15 -2.83 15.84
C GLU A 10 -2.99 -3.88 15.11
N HIS A 11 -3.68 -3.47 14.05
CA HIS A 11 -4.65 -4.32 13.36
C HIS A 11 -4.30 -4.61 11.90
N GLY A 12 -3.50 -3.73 11.30
CA GLY A 12 -3.22 -3.77 9.86
C GLY A 12 -2.19 -4.82 9.45
N TYR A 13 -2.13 -5.07 8.15
CA TYR A 13 -1.12 -5.93 7.56
C TYR A 13 -1.00 -5.75 6.04
N VAL A 14 0.13 -6.22 5.51
CA VAL A 14 0.32 -6.53 4.09
C VAL A 14 0.66 -8.01 3.96
N LEU A 15 -0.02 -8.70 3.05
CA LEU A 15 0.18 -10.12 2.73
C LEU A 15 0.51 -10.25 1.25
N LEU A 16 1.66 -10.83 0.91
CA LEU A 16 1.94 -11.25 -0.46
C LEU A 16 1.16 -12.53 -0.77
N LYS A 17 0.15 -12.42 -1.63
CA LYS A 17 -0.74 -13.55 -2.00
C LYS A 17 -0.14 -14.39 -3.10
N ASP A 18 0.47 -13.73 -4.10
CA ASP A 18 0.97 -14.38 -5.30
C ASP A 18 1.93 -13.47 -6.05
N TRP A 19 2.75 -14.04 -6.93
CA TRP A 19 3.65 -13.29 -7.80
C TRP A 19 3.96 -14.10 -9.07
N MET A 20 4.34 -13.40 -10.13
CA MET A 20 4.80 -13.97 -11.39
C MET A 20 6.15 -13.36 -11.74
N GLY A 21 7.12 -14.23 -12.06
CA GLY A 21 8.47 -13.82 -12.45
C GLY A 21 9.50 -13.93 -11.32
N THR A 22 10.72 -13.59 -11.68
CA THR A 22 11.93 -13.51 -10.84
C THR A 22 12.80 -12.37 -11.35
N ASP A 23 13.96 -12.10 -10.72
CA ASP A 23 14.94 -11.13 -11.25
C ASP A 23 15.47 -11.47 -12.66
N LEU A 24 15.36 -12.73 -13.10
CA LEU A 24 15.70 -13.12 -14.46
C LEU A 24 14.63 -12.72 -15.50
N SER A 25 13.40 -12.52 -15.09
CA SER A 25 12.32 -12.17 -16.02
C SER A 25 12.62 -10.87 -16.78
N PRO A 26 12.91 -9.72 -16.14
CA PRO A 26 13.26 -8.50 -16.87
C PRO A 26 14.48 -8.65 -17.79
N VAL A 27 15.43 -9.51 -17.42
CA VAL A 27 16.62 -9.80 -18.25
C VAL A 27 16.22 -10.51 -19.54
N ASN A 28 15.41 -11.56 -19.42
CA ASN A 28 15.00 -12.39 -20.55
C ASN A 28 14.01 -11.65 -21.45
N ASP A 29 13.08 -10.91 -20.85
CA ASP A 29 12.13 -10.07 -21.59
C ASP A 29 12.86 -8.99 -22.43
N ALA A 30 13.94 -8.39 -21.88
CA ALA A 30 14.78 -7.46 -22.64
C ALA A 30 15.59 -8.13 -23.77
N LYS A 31 15.86 -9.44 -23.67
CA LYS A 31 16.64 -10.19 -24.65
C LYS A 31 15.80 -10.85 -25.76
N VAL A 32 14.50 -10.66 -25.78
CA VAL A 32 13.59 -11.28 -26.75
C VAL A 32 14.06 -11.15 -28.20
N SER A 33 14.70 -10.04 -28.56
CA SER A 33 15.24 -9.81 -29.92
C SER A 33 16.48 -10.65 -30.25
N PHE A 34 17.09 -11.31 -29.30
CA PHE A 34 18.34 -12.06 -29.48
C PHE A 34 18.15 -13.57 -29.43
N ASP A 35 16.92 -14.03 -29.19
CA ASP A 35 16.57 -15.46 -29.06
C ASP A 35 17.52 -16.21 -28.08
N LYS A 36 17.85 -15.55 -26.97
CA LYS A 36 18.75 -16.07 -25.93
C LYS A 36 18.21 -15.75 -24.56
N GLU A 37 18.03 -16.80 -23.76
CA GLU A 37 17.65 -16.65 -22.35
C GLU A 37 18.85 -16.88 -21.43
N SER A 38 18.88 -16.13 -20.32
CA SER A 38 19.76 -16.41 -19.20
C SER A 38 19.08 -17.38 -18.25
N THR A 39 19.82 -18.37 -17.80
CA THR A 39 19.34 -19.37 -16.82
C THR A 39 19.80 -19.06 -15.40
N GLU A 40 20.78 -18.17 -15.25
CA GLU A 40 21.35 -17.77 -13.97
C GLU A 40 21.49 -16.25 -13.86
N LEU A 41 21.33 -15.74 -12.64
CA LEU A 41 21.49 -14.31 -12.33
C LEU A 41 22.95 -13.99 -11.98
N GLY A 42 23.79 -13.88 -13.00
CA GLY A 42 25.18 -13.49 -12.84
C GLY A 42 25.39 -11.96 -12.84
N ASP A 43 26.64 -11.52 -12.76
CA ASP A 43 26.99 -10.09 -12.73
C ASP A 43 26.61 -9.36 -14.03
N ARG A 44 26.59 -10.05 -15.16
CA ARG A 44 26.17 -9.49 -16.44
C ARG A 44 24.67 -9.18 -16.42
N GLU A 45 23.86 -10.08 -15.90
CA GLU A 45 22.41 -9.94 -15.77
C GLU A 45 22.07 -8.81 -14.79
N LYS A 46 22.74 -8.73 -13.65
CA LYS A 46 22.57 -7.63 -12.68
C LYS A 46 22.91 -6.27 -13.29
N ARG A 47 24.01 -6.18 -14.08
CA ARG A 47 24.34 -4.94 -14.80
C ARG A 47 23.30 -4.58 -15.84
N LEU A 48 22.72 -5.56 -16.54
CA LEU A 48 21.62 -5.29 -17.48
C LEU A 48 20.38 -4.77 -16.78
N ILE A 49 19.97 -5.38 -15.66
CA ILE A 49 18.84 -4.89 -14.84
C ILE A 49 19.05 -3.43 -14.46
N LYS A 50 20.25 -3.12 -13.92
CA LYS A 50 20.59 -1.76 -13.54
C LYS A 50 20.57 -0.80 -14.75
N TYR A 51 21.14 -1.19 -15.87
CA TYR A 51 21.11 -0.39 -17.10
C TYR A 51 19.68 -0.09 -17.56
N LEU A 52 18.79 -1.08 -17.56
CA LEU A 52 17.39 -0.92 -17.94
C LEU A 52 16.66 0.07 -17.01
N ALA A 53 16.91 -0.02 -15.71
CA ALA A 53 16.32 0.89 -14.73
C ALA A 53 16.86 2.32 -14.89
N ASP A 54 18.18 2.52 -14.91
CA ASP A 54 18.84 3.82 -15.03
C ASP A 54 18.44 4.58 -16.33
N HIS A 55 18.12 3.85 -17.40
CA HIS A 55 17.74 4.42 -18.70
C HIS A 55 16.22 4.43 -18.93
N GLN A 56 15.43 4.18 -17.89
CA GLN A 56 13.96 4.18 -17.95
C GLN A 56 13.38 3.22 -18.99
N HIS A 57 14.06 2.12 -19.28
CA HIS A 57 13.55 1.03 -20.10
C HIS A 57 12.60 0.17 -19.26
N THR A 58 11.38 0.68 -19.01
CA THR A 58 10.46 0.14 -18.02
C THR A 58 9.70 -1.10 -18.48
N SER A 59 9.57 -1.35 -19.79
CA SER A 59 8.73 -2.44 -20.32
C SER A 59 9.14 -3.83 -19.80
N PRO A 60 10.42 -4.21 -19.66
CA PRO A 60 10.77 -5.53 -19.13
C PRO A 60 10.29 -5.76 -17.69
N PHE A 61 10.20 -4.72 -16.87
CA PHE A 61 9.72 -4.82 -15.49
C PHE A 61 8.20 -4.89 -15.37
N ARG A 62 7.46 -4.69 -16.47
CA ARG A 62 5.99 -4.73 -16.48
C ARG A 62 5.43 -6.14 -16.65
N HIS A 63 6.25 -7.09 -17.08
CA HIS A 63 5.86 -8.50 -17.23
C HIS A 63 5.96 -9.28 -15.91
N SER A 64 6.71 -8.79 -14.94
CA SER A 64 6.75 -9.31 -13.57
C SER A 64 5.65 -8.68 -12.74
N VAL A 65 4.90 -9.48 -11.97
CA VAL A 65 3.67 -9.05 -11.29
C VAL A 65 3.68 -9.50 -9.82
N LEU A 66 3.16 -8.65 -8.94
CA LEU A 66 2.93 -8.97 -7.53
C LEU A 66 1.47 -8.73 -7.15
N LYS A 67 0.91 -9.62 -6.31
CA LYS A 67 -0.46 -9.55 -5.80
C LYS A 67 -0.45 -9.50 -4.29
N PHE A 68 -0.91 -8.39 -3.75
CA PHE A 68 -0.99 -8.16 -2.30
C PHE A 68 -2.44 -8.16 -1.82
N GLU A 69 -2.64 -8.63 -0.59
CA GLU A 69 -3.82 -8.31 0.21
C GLU A 69 -3.38 -7.35 1.31
N VAL A 70 -4.13 -6.28 1.46
CA VAL A 70 -3.83 -5.23 2.45
C VAL A 70 -5.05 -5.03 3.34
N TYR A 71 -4.81 -4.87 4.64
CA TYR A 71 -5.82 -4.45 5.61
C TYR A 71 -5.31 -3.19 6.31
N ALA A 72 -5.95 -2.07 6.02
CA ALA A 72 -5.50 -0.76 6.48
C ALA A 72 -6.66 0.23 6.66
N PRO A 73 -6.47 1.34 7.39
CA PRO A 73 -7.47 2.40 7.45
C PRO A 73 -7.78 2.98 6.06
N LEU A 74 -9.02 3.39 5.84
CA LEU A 74 -9.46 3.96 4.56
C LEU A 74 -8.63 5.17 4.13
N MET A 75 -8.10 5.96 5.07
CA MET A 75 -7.19 7.07 4.75
C MET A 75 -5.93 6.60 3.99
N VAL A 76 -5.43 5.40 4.26
CA VAL A 76 -4.31 4.76 3.52
C VAL A 76 -4.80 4.25 2.16
N ALA A 77 -5.93 3.54 2.13
CA ALA A 77 -6.51 3.02 0.90
C ALA A 77 -6.79 4.13 -0.12
N ARG A 78 -7.27 5.30 0.32
CA ARG A 78 -7.55 6.47 -0.55
C ARG A 78 -6.30 7.03 -1.22
N GLN A 79 -5.14 6.98 -0.56
CA GLN A 79 -3.88 7.38 -1.18
C GLN A 79 -3.33 6.29 -2.11
N TRP A 80 -3.45 5.03 -1.71
CA TRP A 80 -2.98 3.89 -2.48
C TRP A 80 -3.76 3.69 -3.78
N TRP A 81 -5.08 3.83 -3.71
CA TRP A 81 -5.96 3.67 -4.86
C TRP A 81 -5.57 4.54 -6.06
N LYS A 82 -4.99 5.71 -5.83
CA LYS A 82 -4.49 6.58 -6.90
C LYS A 82 -3.38 5.94 -7.73
N HIS A 83 -2.63 5.01 -7.17
CA HIS A 83 -1.57 4.29 -7.89
C HIS A 83 -2.06 3.24 -8.87
N ILE A 84 -3.35 2.89 -8.87
CA ILE A 84 -3.98 2.08 -9.92
C ILE A 84 -4.11 2.92 -11.20
N ILE A 85 -4.46 4.19 -11.03
CA ILE A 85 -4.66 5.13 -12.13
C ILE A 85 -3.33 5.78 -12.52
N GLY A 86 -2.43 5.96 -11.57
CA GLY A 86 -1.18 6.69 -11.71
C GLY A 86 0.06 5.84 -11.94
N SER A 87 -0.07 4.57 -12.34
CA SER A 87 1.07 3.76 -12.78
C SER A 87 1.50 4.13 -14.21
N GLU A 88 1.46 5.42 -14.47
CA GLU A 88 1.86 6.02 -15.73
C GLU A 88 3.39 6.17 -15.78
N HIS A 89 3.99 5.74 -16.89
CA HIS A 89 5.42 5.84 -17.11
C HIS A 89 5.65 6.52 -18.47
N GLY A 90 5.89 7.82 -18.42
CA GLY A 90 6.14 8.59 -19.61
C GLY A 90 4.96 8.49 -20.60
N GLU A 91 5.14 7.76 -21.70
CA GLU A 91 4.17 7.69 -22.79
C GLU A 91 3.11 6.58 -22.66
N GLY A 92 3.05 5.83 -21.55
CA GLY A 92 2.14 4.69 -21.45
C GLY A 92 1.62 4.42 -20.04
N PHE A 93 0.39 3.89 -19.99
CA PHE A 93 -0.22 3.36 -18.76
C PHE A 93 0.23 1.94 -18.52
N ASP A 94 0.57 1.62 -17.28
CA ASP A 94 0.68 0.23 -16.86
C ASP A 94 -0.74 -0.33 -16.62
N ARG A 95 -1.18 -1.20 -17.55
CA ARG A 95 -2.52 -1.80 -17.53
C ARG A 95 -2.61 -3.06 -16.67
N LEU A 96 -1.49 -3.53 -16.11
CA LEU A 96 -1.43 -4.71 -15.25
C LEU A 96 -1.65 -4.34 -13.79
N THR A 97 -2.68 -3.55 -13.51
CA THR A 97 -3.11 -3.24 -12.15
C THR A 97 -4.56 -3.65 -11.95
N ALA A 98 -4.86 -4.20 -10.78
CA ALA A 98 -6.22 -4.54 -10.38
C ALA A 98 -6.44 -4.22 -8.90
N TRP A 99 -7.65 -3.79 -8.59
CA TRP A 99 -8.10 -3.46 -7.25
C TRP A 99 -9.45 -4.08 -6.94
N ASN A 100 -9.54 -4.74 -5.79
CA ASN A 100 -10.81 -5.28 -5.28
C ASN A 100 -10.91 -4.96 -3.79
N GLU A 101 -11.90 -4.18 -3.40
CA GLU A 101 -12.08 -3.72 -2.02
C GLU A 101 -13.27 -4.42 -1.34
N SER A 102 -13.12 -4.73 -0.06
CA SER A 102 -14.20 -5.23 0.78
C SER A 102 -15.26 -4.15 1.00
N SER A 103 -16.52 -4.54 0.99
CA SER A 103 -17.63 -3.61 1.19
C SER A 103 -18.41 -3.94 2.46
N ARG A 104 -18.64 -2.95 3.31
CA ARG A 104 -19.50 -3.04 4.49
C ARG A 104 -20.95 -3.41 4.18
N ARG A 105 -21.36 -3.39 2.94
CA ARG A 105 -22.69 -3.90 2.53
C ARG A 105 -22.85 -5.40 2.74
N TYR A 106 -21.73 -6.14 2.80
CA TYR A 106 -21.70 -7.61 2.87
C TYR A 106 -20.94 -8.16 4.07
N ILE A 107 -20.27 -7.29 4.85
CA ILE A 107 -19.42 -7.71 5.97
C ILE A 107 -20.20 -7.56 7.26
N THR A 108 -20.32 -8.66 8.02
CA THR A 108 -20.96 -8.73 9.34
C THR A 108 -19.96 -8.59 10.50
N GLU A 109 -18.64 -8.62 10.22
CA GLU A 109 -17.61 -8.42 11.24
C GLU A 109 -17.70 -7.02 11.86
N GLU A 110 -17.38 -6.91 13.16
CA GLU A 110 -17.31 -5.62 13.83
C GLU A 110 -16.34 -4.66 13.11
N PRO A 111 -16.72 -3.39 12.95
CA PRO A 111 -15.82 -2.39 12.39
C PRO A 111 -14.59 -2.17 13.27
N THR A 112 -13.41 -2.19 12.67
CA THR A 112 -12.15 -1.87 13.33
C THR A 112 -11.70 -0.46 12.92
N PHE A 113 -11.16 0.31 13.86
CA PHE A 113 -10.77 1.71 13.63
C PHE A 113 -9.34 1.97 14.04
N LEU A 114 -8.68 2.85 13.29
CA LEU A 114 -7.40 3.43 13.69
C LEU A 114 -7.64 4.46 14.81
N ILE A 115 -7.09 4.19 15.97
CA ILE A 115 -7.06 5.11 17.11
C ILE A 115 -5.58 5.36 17.44
N PRO A 116 -5.05 6.54 17.15
CA PRO A 116 -3.67 6.86 17.52
C PRO A 116 -3.48 6.78 19.03
N LYS A 117 -2.36 6.22 19.47
CA LYS A 117 -1.95 6.27 20.88
C LYS A 117 -1.65 7.72 21.28
N PRO A 118 -1.66 8.08 22.57
CA PRO A 118 -1.39 9.44 23.01
C PRO A 118 -0.09 10.04 22.47
N ASP A 119 0.96 9.24 22.38
CA ASP A 119 2.29 9.64 21.88
C ASP A 119 2.41 9.62 20.34
N ALA A 120 1.36 9.21 19.62
CA ALA A 120 1.35 9.09 18.18
C ALA A 120 0.65 10.25 17.44
N TRP A 121 0.02 11.17 18.16
CA TRP A 121 -0.55 12.38 17.58
C TRP A 121 0.56 13.35 17.19
N ARG A 122 0.45 13.93 15.98
CA ARG A 122 1.49 14.76 15.39
C ARG A 122 1.00 16.19 15.14
N SER A 123 1.94 17.12 15.26
CA SER A 123 1.70 18.53 14.97
C SER A 123 1.59 18.81 13.47
N VAL A 124 1.18 20.01 13.12
CA VAL A 124 1.24 20.53 11.76
C VAL A 124 2.72 20.73 11.37
N PRO A 125 3.16 20.27 10.18
CA PRO A 125 4.55 20.46 9.76
C PRO A 125 4.84 21.94 9.50
N GLU A 126 6.08 22.37 9.67
CA GLU A 126 6.50 23.76 9.49
C GLU A 126 6.22 24.27 8.08
N ASN A 127 6.49 23.46 7.05
CA ASN A 127 6.30 23.83 5.66
C ASN A 127 4.85 23.68 5.14
N ARG A 128 3.94 23.12 5.90
CA ARG A 128 2.50 22.92 5.64
C ARG A 128 2.11 22.28 4.30
N LYS A 129 3.06 21.80 3.52
CA LYS A 129 2.77 21.24 2.19
C LYS A 129 2.42 19.76 2.26
N GLN A 130 3.21 18.97 2.96
CA GLN A 130 3.05 17.51 3.06
C GLN A 130 3.57 17.00 4.41
N GLY A 131 3.16 15.77 4.77
CA GLY A 131 3.62 15.09 5.98
C GLY A 131 3.00 15.63 7.27
N SER A 132 3.68 15.39 8.37
CA SER A 132 3.33 15.85 9.71
C SER A 132 4.59 16.28 10.44
N GLY A 133 4.43 17.21 11.40
CA GLY A 133 5.50 17.59 12.31
C GLY A 133 5.74 16.55 13.41
N ASP A 134 6.45 16.97 14.45
CA ASP A 134 6.80 16.15 15.61
C ASP A 134 5.56 15.74 16.42
N PRO A 135 5.66 14.69 17.23
CA PRO A 135 4.60 14.33 18.16
C PRO A 135 4.22 15.53 19.06
N VAL A 136 2.92 15.67 19.31
CA VAL A 136 2.43 16.65 20.29
C VAL A 136 2.72 16.20 21.73
N ALA A 137 2.56 17.08 22.72
CA ALA A 137 2.65 16.68 24.11
C ALA A 137 1.67 15.55 24.44
N VAL A 138 2.08 14.59 25.26
CA VAL A 138 1.32 13.36 25.54
C VAL A 138 -0.06 13.69 26.10
N GLU A 139 -0.18 14.71 26.96
CA GLU A 139 -1.44 15.17 27.55
C GLU A 139 -2.42 15.67 26.50
N VAL A 140 -1.92 16.30 25.43
CA VAL A 140 -2.71 16.71 24.29
C VAL A 140 -3.16 15.48 23.51
N GLY A 141 -2.26 14.52 23.30
CA GLY A 141 -2.55 13.26 22.65
C GLY A 141 -3.60 12.43 23.42
N GLU A 142 -3.50 12.32 24.73
CA GLU A 142 -4.49 11.66 25.59
C GLU A 142 -5.90 12.22 25.39
N LYS A 143 -6.02 13.55 25.44
CA LYS A 143 -7.29 14.25 25.18
C LYS A 143 -7.91 13.84 23.83
N TYR A 144 -7.12 13.79 22.76
CA TYR A 144 -7.65 13.47 21.42
C TYR A 144 -7.87 11.98 21.23
N THR A 145 -7.08 11.11 21.85
CA THR A 145 -7.32 9.65 21.86
C THR A 145 -8.66 9.35 22.53
N GLU A 146 -8.90 9.92 23.72
CA GLU A 146 -10.17 9.75 24.46
C GLU A 146 -11.36 10.33 23.67
N ALA A 147 -11.22 11.52 23.09
CA ALA A 147 -12.28 12.13 22.27
C ALA A 147 -12.63 11.28 21.06
N LEU A 148 -11.63 10.72 20.36
CA LEU A 148 -11.85 9.85 19.22
C LEU A 148 -12.50 8.52 19.63
N GLN A 149 -12.10 7.93 20.77
CA GLN A 149 -12.73 6.72 21.30
C GLN A 149 -14.21 6.94 21.60
N LYS A 150 -14.56 8.05 22.26
CA LYS A 150 -15.96 8.42 22.53
C LYS A 150 -16.74 8.63 21.25
N HIS A 151 -16.16 9.30 20.27
CA HIS A 151 -16.78 9.52 18.95
C HIS A 151 -17.05 8.20 18.22
N ILE A 152 -16.09 7.28 18.20
CA ILE A 152 -16.24 5.95 17.59
C ILE A 152 -17.34 5.14 18.31
N ALA A 153 -17.36 5.14 19.63
CA ALA A 153 -18.40 4.43 20.42
C ALA A 153 -19.81 4.93 20.08
N GLU A 154 -20.01 6.24 20.02
CA GLU A 154 -21.31 6.83 19.63
C GLU A 154 -21.65 6.54 18.16
N SER A 155 -20.66 6.58 17.26
CA SER A 155 -20.84 6.24 15.84
C SER A 155 -21.29 4.79 15.66
N LEU A 156 -20.69 3.86 16.40
CA LEU A 156 -21.08 2.44 16.41
C LEU A 156 -22.51 2.27 16.93
N ARG A 157 -22.86 2.91 18.06
CA ARG A 157 -24.20 2.87 18.60
C ARG A 157 -25.25 3.34 17.58
N LEU A 158 -24.99 4.46 16.88
CA LEU A 158 -25.89 4.98 15.85
C LEU A 158 -25.99 4.05 14.64
N TYR A 159 -24.88 3.45 14.23
CA TYR A 159 -24.86 2.44 13.17
C TYR A 159 -25.72 1.23 13.52
N GLU A 160 -25.58 0.69 14.74
CA GLU A 160 -26.33 -0.46 15.23
C GLU A 160 -27.83 -0.16 15.35
N VAL A 161 -28.19 1.02 15.88
CA VAL A 161 -29.61 1.46 15.96
C VAL A 161 -30.21 1.57 14.56
N ALA A 162 -29.51 2.20 13.63
CA ALA A 162 -30.00 2.31 12.26
C ALA A 162 -30.21 0.93 11.61
N MET A 163 -29.29 -0.03 11.84
CA MET A 163 -29.45 -1.40 11.36
C MET A 163 -30.63 -2.10 12.02
N ALA A 164 -30.86 -1.89 13.32
CA ALA A 164 -32.01 -2.44 14.04
C ALA A 164 -33.35 -1.85 13.56
N ASP A 165 -33.36 -0.59 13.17
CA ASP A 165 -34.49 0.11 12.57
C ASP A 165 -34.69 -0.25 11.07
N ASN A 166 -34.02 -1.28 10.59
CA ASN A 166 -34.07 -1.78 9.21
C ASN A 166 -33.60 -0.78 8.16
N ILE A 167 -32.70 0.15 8.52
CA ILE A 167 -32.01 0.98 7.55
C ILE A 167 -30.96 0.11 6.83
N CYS A 168 -30.89 0.22 5.50
CA CYS A 168 -29.98 -0.59 4.73
C CYS A 168 -28.50 -0.30 5.08
N PRO A 169 -27.61 -1.30 5.02
CA PRO A 169 -26.19 -1.13 5.36
C PRO A 169 -25.48 -0.02 4.57
N GLU A 170 -25.96 0.28 3.36
CA GLU A 170 -25.45 1.37 2.51
C GLU A 170 -25.63 2.76 3.13
N GLN A 171 -26.71 2.95 3.88
CA GLN A 171 -27.03 4.20 4.58
C GLN A 171 -26.56 4.16 6.04
N ALA A 172 -26.77 3.07 6.76
CA ALA A 172 -26.35 2.93 8.15
C ALA A 172 -24.84 3.22 8.33
N ARG A 173 -23.98 2.78 7.41
CA ARG A 173 -22.54 3.05 7.44
C ARG A 173 -22.16 4.54 7.33
N LEU A 174 -23.10 5.45 7.03
CA LEU A 174 -22.84 6.90 7.03
C LEU A 174 -22.46 7.42 8.42
N PHE A 175 -22.88 6.73 9.48
CA PHE A 175 -22.51 7.08 10.85
C PHE A 175 -21.05 6.74 11.20
N LEU A 176 -20.40 5.81 10.46
CA LEU A 176 -19.05 5.36 10.80
C LEU A 176 -17.98 6.38 10.37
N PRO A 177 -16.94 6.64 11.21
CA PRO A 177 -15.84 7.54 10.87
C PRO A 177 -14.94 6.93 9.79
N ALA A 178 -15.28 7.18 8.54
CA ALA A 178 -14.77 6.49 7.36
C ALA A 178 -13.24 6.48 7.26
N TYR A 179 -12.55 7.61 7.53
CA TYR A 179 -11.09 7.67 7.39
C TYR A 179 -10.33 6.79 8.38
N ALA A 180 -10.88 6.57 9.57
CA ALA A 180 -10.31 5.69 10.58
C ALA A 180 -10.69 4.20 10.37
N LEU A 181 -11.78 3.92 9.64
CA LEU A 181 -12.29 2.58 9.41
C LEU A 181 -11.30 1.74 8.61
N TYR A 182 -10.96 0.55 9.13
CA TYR A 182 -10.15 -0.42 8.40
C TYR A 182 -10.95 -1.07 7.27
N VAL A 183 -10.32 -1.14 6.10
CA VAL A 183 -10.82 -1.81 4.91
C VAL A 183 -9.79 -2.81 4.40
N ARG A 184 -10.27 -3.86 3.74
CA ARG A 184 -9.42 -4.89 3.15
C ARG A 184 -9.53 -4.79 1.63
N TRP A 185 -8.40 -4.87 0.93
CA TRP A 185 -8.40 -4.93 -0.53
C TRP A 185 -7.32 -5.87 -1.05
N VAL A 186 -7.52 -6.30 -2.28
CA VAL A 186 -6.50 -6.98 -3.07
C VAL A 186 -6.02 -6.02 -4.15
N TRP A 187 -4.72 -5.85 -4.24
CA TRP A 187 -4.06 -5.05 -5.26
C TRP A 187 -3.07 -5.89 -6.04
N THR A 188 -3.15 -5.85 -7.36
CA THR A 188 -2.20 -6.47 -8.28
C THR A 188 -1.55 -5.38 -9.11
N GLY A 189 -0.22 -5.38 -9.17
CA GLY A 189 0.55 -4.45 -9.97
C GLY A 189 1.78 -5.12 -10.56
N SER A 190 2.27 -4.59 -11.68
CA SER A 190 3.57 -4.95 -12.19
C SER A 190 4.69 -4.55 -11.23
N LEU A 191 5.88 -5.14 -11.35
CA LEU A 191 7.04 -4.74 -10.55
C LEU A 191 7.36 -3.26 -10.73
N GLN A 192 7.20 -2.73 -11.96
CA GLN A 192 7.35 -1.31 -12.24
C GLN A 192 6.33 -0.44 -11.48
N ALA A 193 5.05 -0.83 -11.47
CA ALA A 193 4.01 -0.10 -10.73
C ALA A 193 4.25 -0.16 -9.22
N VAL A 194 4.71 -1.29 -8.70
CA VAL A 194 5.09 -1.45 -7.29
C VAL A 194 6.27 -0.54 -6.95
N ALA A 195 7.32 -0.51 -7.76
CA ALA A 195 8.46 0.39 -7.56
C ALA A 195 8.04 1.87 -7.59
N HIS A 196 7.20 2.27 -8.53
CA HIS A 196 6.65 3.63 -8.59
C HIS A 196 5.87 4.00 -7.32
N PHE A 197 5.02 3.09 -6.82
CA PHE A 197 4.34 3.28 -5.54
C PHE A 197 5.35 3.47 -4.40
N LEU A 198 6.37 2.63 -4.32
CA LEU A 198 7.38 2.66 -3.26
C LEU A 198 8.20 3.96 -3.32
N ASN A 199 8.65 4.39 -4.49
CA ASN A 199 9.40 5.65 -4.67
C ASN A 199 8.64 6.86 -4.14
N LEU A 200 7.30 6.88 -4.29
CA LEU A 200 6.47 7.98 -3.81
C LEU A 200 6.02 7.83 -2.35
N ARG A 201 5.99 6.61 -1.80
CA ARG A 201 5.40 6.37 -0.47
C ARG A 201 6.42 6.03 0.61
N LEU A 202 7.65 5.73 0.23
CA LEU A 202 8.78 5.64 1.17
C LEU A 202 9.44 6.99 1.44
N ALA A 203 9.14 8.02 0.64
CA ALA A 203 9.68 9.38 0.81
C ALA A 203 9.39 9.91 2.23
N GLU A 204 10.31 10.71 2.76
CA GLU A 204 10.23 11.23 4.14
C GLU A 204 9.02 12.13 4.36
N ASP A 205 8.58 12.85 3.33
CA ASP A 205 7.41 13.72 3.34
C ASP A 205 6.09 12.98 3.05
N ALA A 206 6.13 11.68 2.76
CA ALA A 206 4.93 10.86 2.66
C ALA A 206 4.24 10.76 4.02
N GLN A 207 2.90 10.69 4.03
CA GLN A 207 2.14 10.48 5.25
C GLN A 207 2.61 9.21 5.97
N LYS A 208 2.86 9.30 7.28
CA LYS A 208 3.42 8.20 8.07
C LYS A 208 2.65 6.88 7.89
N GLU A 209 1.33 6.92 7.95
CA GLU A 209 0.50 5.72 7.90
C GLU A 209 0.70 4.95 6.59
N ILE A 210 0.68 5.61 5.42
CA ILE A 210 0.92 4.89 4.15
C ILE A 210 2.39 4.48 4.00
N ARG A 211 3.34 5.23 4.56
CA ARG A 211 4.76 4.88 4.55
C ARG A 211 5.03 3.59 5.31
N ASP A 212 4.41 3.38 6.47
CA ASP A 212 4.53 2.14 7.24
C ASP A 212 4.06 0.92 6.42
N TYR A 213 2.99 1.06 5.65
CA TYR A 213 2.52 0.02 4.72
C TYR A 213 3.45 -0.16 3.51
N ALA A 214 3.98 0.93 2.95
CA ALA A 214 4.95 0.87 1.85
C ALA A 214 6.21 0.10 2.26
N GLN A 215 6.72 0.30 3.48
CA GLN A 215 7.84 -0.49 4.02
C GLN A 215 7.52 -1.99 4.09
N ALA A 216 6.28 -2.36 4.43
CA ALA A 216 5.87 -3.76 4.42
C ALA A 216 5.80 -4.33 3.00
N VAL A 217 5.29 -3.56 2.02
CA VAL A 217 5.29 -3.94 0.59
C VAL A 217 6.71 -4.11 0.09
N GLU A 218 7.61 -3.17 0.38
CA GLU A 218 9.03 -3.24 -0.02
C GLU A 218 9.69 -4.54 0.46
N LYS A 219 9.55 -4.86 1.75
CA LYS A 219 10.11 -6.09 2.32
C LYS A 219 9.60 -7.33 1.60
N LEU A 220 8.30 -7.42 1.33
CA LEU A 220 7.68 -8.54 0.66
C LEU A 220 8.10 -8.65 -0.82
N ALA A 221 8.21 -7.52 -1.51
CA ALA A 221 8.64 -7.48 -2.90
C ALA A 221 10.13 -7.86 -3.06
N ARG A 222 10.99 -7.43 -2.13
CA ARG A 222 12.42 -7.80 -2.08
C ARG A 222 12.65 -9.30 -1.89
N GLU A 223 11.74 -10.03 -1.26
CA GLU A 223 11.80 -11.49 -1.16
C GLU A 223 11.73 -12.20 -2.52
N LYS A 224 11.17 -11.54 -3.54
CA LYS A 224 10.94 -12.11 -4.87
C LYS A 224 11.80 -11.46 -5.96
N PHE A 225 12.07 -10.18 -5.83
CA PHE A 225 12.78 -9.36 -6.80
C PHE A 225 13.86 -8.51 -6.12
N PRO A 226 14.84 -9.12 -5.39
CA PRO A 226 15.81 -8.34 -4.63
C PRO A 226 16.67 -7.42 -5.50
N VAL A 227 17.08 -7.85 -6.70
CA VAL A 227 17.96 -7.09 -7.59
C VAL A 227 17.18 -6.11 -8.46
N ALA A 228 16.08 -6.54 -9.06
CA ALA A 228 15.30 -5.69 -9.95
C ALA A 228 14.60 -4.56 -9.17
N LEU A 229 14.05 -4.85 -7.99
CA LEU A 229 13.44 -3.82 -7.15
C LEU A 229 14.50 -2.81 -6.66
N GLU A 230 15.66 -3.27 -6.21
CA GLU A 230 16.75 -2.37 -5.80
C GLU A 230 17.15 -1.41 -6.93
N ALA A 231 17.30 -1.94 -8.17
CA ALA A 231 17.62 -1.10 -9.31
C ALA A 231 16.56 -0.04 -9.60
N LEU A 232 15.27 -0.41 -9.52
CA LEU A 232 14.14 0.51 -9.77
C LEU A 232 13.94 1.57 -8.67
N LEU A 233 14.37 1.29 -7.44
CA LEU A 233 14.28 2.25 -6.33
C LEU A 233 15.43 3.24 -6.32
N ASN A 234 16.55 2.95 -7.01
CA ASN A 234 17.74 3.79 -7.06
C ASN A 234 17.99 4.44 -8.44
N ALA A 235 17.02 4.32 -9.37
CA ALA A 235 17.10 4.85 -10.74
C ALA A 235 16.60 6.29 -10.88
#